data_0820f03acf682c095ff3773ac9587e67
#
_entry.id   0820f03acf682c095ff3773ac9587e67
#
_cell.length_a   1.000
_cell.length_b   1.000
_cell.length_c   1.000
_cell.angle_alpha   90.00
_cell.angle_beta   90.00
_cell.angle_gamma   90.00
#
_symmetry.space_group_name_H-M   'P 1'
#
loop_
_entity.id
_entity.type
_entity.pdbx_description
1 polymer ?
#
loop_
_entity_poly.entity_id
_entity_poly.type
_entity_poly.pdbx_seq_one_letter_code
_entity_poly.pdbx_strand_id
1 'polypeptide(L)'
;MEQTLDITKLWDRLASCPGVEAIALGGSRAAGNADEKSDYDVYVYVCGELTAGEREPILAAYCDRMEIDNRYWEREDNCRLKNGVDLDIIYRSLPDFERGLRWVVKEGNASNGYTTCMWHNLNTCRILYDRDGRLAALQQEYAVPYPKILKHNIIERNLKLLGGVLPSYDMQIKKARQRGDFVSVNHRTAAFLES
;
A
#
# COMPACT_ATOMS: atom_id res chain seq x y z
N MET A 1 -23.09 23.24 17.35
CA MET A 1 -23.06 22.92 15.91
C MET A 1 -21.71 22.27 15.62
N GLU A 2 -21.69 20.96 15.53
CA GLU A 2 -20.51 20.23 15.06
C GLU A 2 -20.23 20.66 13.63
N GLN A 3 -19.11 21.34 13.40
CA GLN A 3 -18.66 21.61 12.04
C GLN A 3 -18.31 20.27 11.40
N THR A 4 -19.08 19.87 10.40
CA THR A 4 -18.77 18.70 9.59
C THR A 4 -17.34 18.85 9.09
N LEU A 5 -16.46 17.91 9.45
CA LEU A 5 -15.05 17.92 9.07
C LEU A 5 -14.94 17.80 7.54
N ASP A 6 -14.55 18.88 6.88
CA ASP A 6 -14.35 18.88 5.43
C ASP A 6 -12.94 18.32 5.12
N ILE A 7 -12.89 17.02 4.89
CA ILE A 7 -11.64 16.31 4.61
C ILE A 7 -10.98 16.76 3.28
N THR A 8 -11.72 17.36 2.36
CA THR A 8 -11.14 17.81 1.09
C THR A 8 -10.12 18.91 1.29
N LYS A 9 -10.34 19.78 2.27
CA LYS A 9 -9.39 20.83 2.64
C LYS A 9 -8.06 20.29 3.20
N LEU A 10 -8.06 19.10 3.78
CA LEU A 10 -6.81 18.44 4.17
C LEU A 10 -5.98 18.08 2.93
N TRP A 11 -6.63 17.53 1.91
CA TRP A 11 -5.94 17.19 0.66
C TRP A 11 -5.38 18.43 -0.04
N ASP A 12 -6.13 19.54 -0.07
CA ASP A 12 -5.68 20.81 -0.64
C ASP A 12 -4.45 21.36 0.09
N ARG A 13 -4.42 21.24 1.44
CA ARG A 13 -3.27 21.67 2.24
C ARG A 13 -2.03 20.81 2.01
N LEU A 14 -2.19 19.49 1.95
CA LEU A 14 -1.08 18.59 1.60
C LEU A 14 -0.58 18.83 0.18
N ALA A 15 -1.49 19.03 -0.78
CA ALA A 15 -1.15 19.34 -2.16
C ALA A 15 -0.39 20.67 -2.32
N SER A 16 -0.59 21.62 -1.39
CA SER A 16 0.13 22.90 -1.39
C SER A 16 1.60 22.79 -0.96
N CYS A 17 2.02 21.66 -0.38
CA CYS A 17 3.42 21.42 -0.03
C CYS A 17 4.26 21.27 -1.29
N PRO A 18 5.39 22.01 -1.44
CA PRO A 18 6.17 22.05 -2.69
C PRO A 18 6.66 20.67 -3.19
N GLY A 19 6.94 19.75 -2.25
CA GLY A 19 7.40 18.39 -2.55
C GLY A 19 6.32 17.41 -2.99
N VAL A 20 5.02 17.75 -2.86
CA VAL A 20 3.91 16.83 -3.21
C VAL A 20 3.64 16.88 -4.71
N GLU A 21 3.77 15.75 -5.39
CA GLU A 21 3.51 15.59 -6.82
C GLU A 21 2.08 15.10 -7.09
N ALA A 22 1.60 14.13 -6.29
CA ALA A 22 0.24 13.61 -6.44
C ALA A 22 -0.30 13.08 -5.11
N ILE A 23 -1.63 13.01 -4.99
CA ILE A 23 -2.37 12.42 -3.86
C ILE A 23 -3.43 11.49 -4.43
N ALA A 24 -3.50 10.27 -3.93
CA ALA A 24 -4.52 9.29 -4.31
C ALA A 24 -5.19 8.67 -3.08
N LEU A 25 -6.47 8.41 -3.18
CA LEU A 25 -7.25 7.66 -2.21
C LEU A 25 -7.31 6.20 -2.67
N GLY A 26 -6.93 5.28 -1.79
CA GLY A 26 -7.02 3.84 -1.98
C GLY A 26 -8.12 3.19 -1.17
N GLY A 27 -7.95 1.89 -0.93
CA GLY A 27 -8.78 1.08 -0.05
C GLY A 27 -10.26 1.03 -0.41
N SER A 28 -11.08 0.73 0.58
CA SER A 28 -12.53 0.58 0.43
C SER A 28 -13.22 1.84 -0.06
N ARG A 29 -12.71 3.03 0.33
CA ARG A 29 -13.26 4.33 -0.07
C ARG A 29 -13.03 4.66 -1.54
N ALA A 30 -11.96 4.17 -2.12
CA ALA A 30 -11.73 4.30 -3.57
C ALA A 30 -12.59 3.31 -4.37
N ALA A 31 -12.77 2.09 -3.85
CA ALA A 31 -13.53 1.03 -4.48
C ALA A 31 -15.07 1.22 -4.41
N GLY A 32 -15.56 2.21 -3.68
CA GLY A 32 -17.01 2.45 -3.51
C GLY A 32 -17.72 1.48 -2.56
N ASN A 33 -16.96 0.71 -1.77
CA ASN A 33 -17.46 -0.27 -0.81
C ASN A 33 -17.33 0.21 0.65
N ALA A 34 -17.03 1.49 0.85
CA ALA A 34 -16.83 2.08 2.17
C ALA A 34 -18.16 2.33 2.89
N ASP A 35 -18.14 2.16 4.20
CA ASP A 35 -19.14 2.64 5.14
C ASP A 35 -18.61 3.87 5.93
N GLU A 36 -19.42 4.34 6.89
CA GLU A 36 -19.08 5.51 7.72
C GLU A 36 -17.84 5.26 8.62
N LYS A 37 -17.52 4.01 8.92
CA LYS A 37 -16.42 3.59 9.80
C LYS A 37 -15.16 3.21 9.03
N SER A 38 -15.26 3.08 7.72
CA SER A 38 -14.10 2.72 6.89
C SER A 38 -13.02 3.79 7.01
N ASP A 39 -11.79 3.37 7.18
CA ASP A 39 -10.58 4.20 7.20
C ASP A 39 -10.32 4.93 5.87
N TYR A 40 -9.40 5.87 5.92
CA TYR A 40 -8.85 6.51 4.72
C TYR A 40 -7.44 6.00 4.47
N ASP A 41 -7.26 5.28 3.36
CA ASP A 41 -5.95 4.89 2.83
C ASP A 41 -5.51 5.93 1.81
N VAL A 42 -4.52 6.75 2.13
CA VAL A 42 -4.08 7.85 1.27
C VAL A 42 -2.62 7.67 0.87
N TYR A 43 -2.35 7.74 -0.41
CA TYR A 43 -1.00 7.70 -0.97
C TYR A 43 -0.59 9.10 -1.39
N VAL A 44 0.49 9.63 -0.79
CA VAL A 44 1.09 10.91 -1.14
C VAL A 44 2.40 10.65 -1.87
N TYR A 45 2.44 11.01 -3.13
CA TYR A 45 3.65 10.88 -3.95
C TYR A 45 4.46 12.17 -3.86
N VAL A 46 5.73 12.03 -3.51
CA VAL A 46 6.60 13.16 -3.22
C VAL A 46 7.87 13.17 -4.09
N CYS A 47 8.32 14.37 -4.41
CA CYS A 47 9.63 14.65 -4.98
C CYS A 47 10.51 15.24 -3.88
N GLY A 48 11.52 14.50 -3.48
CA GLY A 48 12.39 14.88 -2.35
C GLY A 48 11.79 14.57 -0.98
N GLU A 49 12.18 15.33 0.02
CA GLU A 49 11.76 15.11 1.40
C GLU A 49 10.60 16.05 1.76
N LEU A 50 9.51 15.48 2.26
CA LEU A 50 8.44 16.18 2.96
C LEU A 50 8.58 15.82 4.45
N THR A 51 9.11 16.74 5.25
CA THR A 51 9.49 16.48 6.64
C THR A 51 8.28 16.31 7.56
N ALA A 52 8.48 15.64 8.71
CA ALA A 52 7.45 15.53 9.75
C ALA A 52 6.98 16.93 10.21
N GLY A 53 7.91 17.88 10.37
CA GLY A 53 7.60 19.25 10.80
C GLY A 53 6.72 20.03 9.83
N GLU A 54 6.74 19.71 8.53
CA GLU A 54 5.85 20.31 7.54
C GLU A 54 4.44 19.68 7.57
N ARG A 55 4.36 18.37 7.85
CA ARG A 55 3.11 17.61 7.84
C ARG A 55 2.29 17.77 9.12
N GLU A 56 2.96 17.71 10.27
CA GLU A 56 2.34 17.72 11.58
C GLU A 56 1.37 18.91 11.80
N PRO A 57 1.73 20.18 11.48
CA PRO A 57 0.81 21.30 11.63
C PRO A 57 -0.43 21.21 10.72
N ILE A 58 -0.29 20.55 9.55
CA ILE A 58 -1.39 20.33 8.63
C ILE A 58 -2.36 19.33 9.23
N LEU A 59 -1.84 18.17 9.69
CA LEU A 59 -2.62 17.06 10.22
C LEU A 59 -3.30 17.40 11.55
N ALA A 60 -2.61 18.14 12.43
CA ALA A 60 -3.14 18.57 13.73
C ALA A 60 -4.43 19.40 13.63
N ALA A 61 -4.65 20.09 12.51
CA ALA A 61 -5.90 20.81 12.28
C ALA A 61 -7.11 19.87 12.11
N TYR A 62 -6.89 18.63 11.68
CA TYR A 62 -7.94 17.65 11.32
C TYR A 62 -7.99 16.43 12.24
N CYS A 63 -6.88 16.09 12.92
CA CYS A 63 -6.73 14.90 13.71
C CYS A 63 -6.72 15.22 15.21
N ASP A 64 -7.17 14.27 16.03
CA ASP A 64 -7.07 14.29 17.49
C ASP A 64 -5.96 13.37 18.02
N ARG A 65 -5.54 12.39 17.21
CA ARG A 65 -4.38 11.52 17.47
C ARG A 65 -3.54 11.38 16.20
N MET A 66 -2.22 11.40 16.37
CA MET A 66 -1.26 11.28 15.27
C MET A 66 0.00 10.53 15.72
N GLU A 67 0.45 9.61 14.88
CA GLU A 67 1.75 8.94 14.95
C GLU A 67 2.49 9.28 13.64
N ILE A 68 3.38 10.27 13.73
CA ILE A 68 4.01 10.88 12.55
C ILE A 68 5.36 10.20 12.24
N ASP A 69 5.63 9.97 10.95
CA ASP A 69 6.87 9.37 10.41
C ASP A 69 7.10 7.94 10.90
N ASN A 70 6.04 7.17 11.04
CA ASN A 70 6.11 5.74 11.29
C ASN A 70 6.82 5.04 10.11
N ARG A 71 7.63 4.00 10.40
CA ARG A 71 8.45 3.30 9.41
C ARG A 71 8.46 1.77 9.61
N TYR A 72 7.39 1.22 10.20
CA TYR A 72 7.31 -0.22 10.40
C TYR A 72 7.12 -1.00 9.09
N TRP A 73 6.33 -0.46 8.16
CA TRP A 73 6.04 -1.06 6.86
C TRP A 73 6.55 -0.20 5.71
N GLU A 74 6.04 1.00 5.62
CA GLU A 74 6.47 2.06 4.72
C GLU A 74 6.68 3.35 5.54
N ARG A 75 6.98 4.44 4.88
CA ARG A 75 6.96 5.75 5.53
C ARG A 75 5.52 6.25 5.56
N GLU A 76 4.94 6.37 6.75
CA GLU A 76 3.53 6.68 6.91
C GLU A 76 3.26 7.56 8.13
N ASP A 77 2.13 8.26 8.08
CA ASP A 77 1.53 8.92 9.23
C ASP A 77 0.20 8.22 9.52
N ASN A 78 0.07 7.65 10.73
CA ASN A 78 -1.15 6.98 11.18
C ASN A 78 -1.91 7.94 12.10
N CYS A 79 -3.11 8.32 11.71
CA CYS A 79 -3.87 9.37 12.36
C CYS A 79 -5.30 8.91 12.67
N ARG A 80 -5.90 9.61 13.64
CA ARG A 80 -7.35 9.56 13.84
C ARG A 80 -7.92 10.95 13.63
N LEU A 81 -8.87 11.05 12.72
CA LEU A 81 -9.61 12.26 12.46
C LEU A 81 -10.50 12.64 13.65
N LYS A 82 -10.79 13.92 13.82
CA LYS A 82 -11.67 14.45 14.89
C LYS A 82 -13.10 13.89 14.91
N ASN A 83 -13.53 13.25 13.81
CA ASN A 83 -14.78 12.48 13.73
C ASN A 83 -14.63 10.99 14.12
N GLY A 84 -13.44 10.57 14.59
CA GLY A 84 -13.16 9.21 15.04
C GLY A 84 -12.79 8.22 13.94
N VAL A 85 -12.70 8.63 12.68
CA VAL A 85 -12.28 7.78 11.56
C VAL A 85 -10.76 7.73 11.48
N ASP A 86 -10.20 6.55 11.26
CA ASP A 86 -8.76 6.38 11.09
C ASP A 86 -8.31 6.81 9.69
N LEU A 87 -7.10 7.36 9.61
CA LEU A 87 -6.49 7.91 8.40
C LEU A 87 -5.03 7.48 8.34
N ASP A 88 -4.68 6.68 7.34
CA ASP A 88 -3.33 6.25 7.04
C ASP A 88 -2.83 6.97 5.79
N ILE A 89 -1.72 7.71 5.93
CA ILE A 89 -1.09 8.44 4.86
C ILE A 89 0.28 7.85 4.58
N ILE A 90 0.43 7.21 3.43
CA ILE A 90 1.67 6.56 3.00
C ILE A 90 2.39 7.46 2.00
N TYR A 91 3.67 7.76 2.28
CA TYR A 91 4.50 8.64 1.46
C TYR A 91 5.44 7.85 0.57
N ARG A 92 5.38 8.08 -0.75
CA ARG A 92 6.16 7.35 -1.77
C ARG A 92 6.82 8.30 -2.75
N SER A 93 7.98 7.90 -3.25
CA SER A 93 8.59 8.52 -4.44
C SER A 93 7.86 8.03 -5.69
N LEU A 94 7.34 8.95 -6.51
CA LEU A 94 6.67 8.58 -7.76
C LEU A 94 7.59 7.83 -8.74
N PRO A 95 8.87 8.23 -8.93
CA PRO A 95 9.81 7.46 -9.74
C PRO A 95 10.08 6.04 -9.23
N ASP A 96 10.15 5.86 -7.90
CA ASP A 96 10.37 4.52 -7.32
C ASP A 96 9.14 3.64 -7.48
N PHE A 97 7.97 4.21 -7.32
CA PHE A 97 6.70 3.54 -7.57
C PHE A 97 6.58 3.08 -9.04
N GLU A 98 6.91 3.95 -9.99
CA GLU A 98 6.95 3.62 -11.42
C GLU A 98 7.94 2.48 -11.73
N ARG A 99 9.14 2.49 -11.12
CA ARG A 99 10.12 1.40 -11.27
C ARG A 99 9.56 0.07 -10.75
N GLY A 100 8.89 0.10 -9.61
CA GLY A 100 8.21 -1.09 -9.04
C GLY A 100 7.13 -1.65 -9.96
N LEU A 101 6.31 -0.80 -10.54
CA LEU A 101 5.28 -1.18 -11.51
C LEU A 101 5.90 -1.82 -12.77
N ARG A 102 6.95 -1.20 -13.30
CA ARG A 102 7.70 -1.72 -14.47
C ARG A 102 8.25 -3.10 -14.17
N TRP A 103 8.92 -3.27 -13.04
CA TRP A 103 9.51 -4.53 -12.60
C TRP A 103 8.47 -5.66 -12.52
N VAL A 104 7.27 -5.38 -11.99
CA VAL A 104 6.18 -6.36 -11.92
C VAL A 104 5.52 -6.55 -13.28
N VAL A 105 4.97 -5.49 -13.87
CA VAL A 105 3.99 -5.61 -14.97
C VAL A 105 4.67 -5.78 -16.32
N LYS A 106 5.75 -5.01 -16.58
CA LYS A 106 6.46 -5.04 -17.87
C LYS A 106 7.49 -6.17 -17.95
N GLU A 107 8.21 -6.38 -16.84
CA GLU A 107 9.29 -7.37 -16.81
C GLU A 107 8.79 -8.73 -16.30
N GLY A 108 7.59 -8.82 -15.73
CA GLY A 108 6.96 -10.06 -15.29
C GLY A 108 7.58 -10.66 -14.04
N ASN A 109 8.25 -9.87 -13.21
CA ASN A 109 8.90 -10.36 -12.00
C ASN A 109 7.89 -10.62 -10.89
N ALA A 110 8.15 -11.64 -10.07
CA ALA A 110 7.32 -12.04 -8.94
C ALA A 110 8.08 -11.97 -7.62
N SER A 111 7.41 -11.57 -6.55
CA SER A 111 7.85 -11.65 -5.16
C SER A 111 7.09 -12.74 -4.40
N ASN A 112 7.48 -12.99 -3.14
CA ASN A 112 6.75 -13.87 -2.25
C ASN A 112 5.57 -13.08 -1.67
N GLY A 113 4.35 -13.47 -1.99
CA GLY A 113 3.15 -12.74 -1.61
C GLY A 113 3.05 -11.33 -2.23
N TYR A 114 1.88 -10.77 -2.23
CA TYR A 114 1.60 -9.35 -2.59
C TYR A 114 2.26 -8.80 -3.87
N THR A 115 2.70 -9.64 -4.81
CA THR A 115 3.41 -9.22 -6.04
C THR A 115 2.69 -8.09 -6.78
N THR A 116 1.37 -8.16 -6.86
CA THR A 116 0.56 -7.22 -7.67
C THR A 116 -0.13 -6.14 -6.85
N CYS A 117 0.13 -6.02 -5.55
CA CYS A 117 -0.60 -5.08 -4.68
C CYS A 117 -0.46 -3.63 -5.14
N MET A 118 0.76 -3.17 -5.49
CA MET A 118 0.99 -1.80 -5.96
C MET A 118 0.33 -1.53 -7.30
N TRP A 119 0.32 -2.52 -8.20
CA TRP A 119 -0.40 -2.42 -9.48
C TRP A 119 -1.91 -2.39 -9.29
N HIS A 120 -2.45 -3.21 -8.38
CA HIS A 120 -3.86 -3.14 -8.00
C HIS A 120 -4.21 -1.77 -7.43
N ASN A 121 -3.40 -1.27 -6.46
CA ASN A 121 -3.62 0.04 -5.86
C ASN A 121 -3.62 1.17 -6.90
N LEU A 122 -2.68 1.15 -7.86
CA LEU A 122 -2.67 2.13 -8.95
C LEU A 122 -3.97 2.10 -9.76
N ASN A 123 -4.42 0.91 -10.17
CA ASN A 123 -5.58 0.76 -11.05
C ASN A 123 -6.91 1.08 -10.36
N THR A 124 -6.97 0.96 -9.04
CA THR A 124 -8.21 1.12 -8.26
C THR A 124 -8.28 2.44 -7.48
N CYS A 125 -7.14 3.13 -7.28
CA CYS A 125 -7.13 4.36 -6.54
C CYS A 125 -7.88 5.49 -7.29
N ARG A 126 -8.45 6.39 -6.51
CA ARG A 126 -9.02 7.66 -6.99
C ARG A 126 -8.01 8.78 -6.81
N ILE A 127 -7.58 9.39 -7.89
CA ILE A 127 -6.67 10.54 -7.85
C ILE A 127 -7.42 11.74 -7.25
N LEU A 128 -6.84 12.32 -6.19
CA LEU A 128 -7.35 13.52 -5.53
C LEU A 128 -6.60 14.77 -5.99
N TYR A 129 -5.32 14.64 -6.28
CA TYR A 129 -4.44 15.68 -6.80
C TYR A 129 -3.36 15.05 -7.67
N ASP A 130 -3.00 15.70 -8.77
CA ASP A 130 -1.91 15.26 -9.66
C ASP A 130 -1.36 16.52 -10.36
N ARG A 131 -0.22 17.00 -9.89
CA ARG A 131 0.38 18.28 -10.30
C ARG A 131 0.61 18.35 -11.81
N ASP A 132 1.22 17.32 -12.36
CA ASP A 132 1.69 17.29 -13.74
C ASP A 132 1.00 16.18 -14.56
N GLY A 133 -0.03 15.54 -14.03
CA GLY A 133 -0.75 14.45 -14.67
C GLY A 133 0.03 13.13 -14.77
N ARG A 134 1.13 13.01 -14.03
CA ARG A 134 2.01 11.82 -14.10
C ARG A 134 1.36 10.58 -13.52
N LEU A 135 0.64 10.71 -12.41
CA LEU A 135 -0.04 9.57 -11.79
C LEU A 135 -1.19 9.06 -12.69
N ALA A 136 -1.94 9.98 -13.30
CA ALA A 136 -2.99 9.64 -14.27
C ALA A 136 -2.40 8.97 -15.52
N ALA A 137 -1.24 9.43 -16.00
CA ALA A 137 -0.54 8.80 -17.10
C ALA A 137 -0.10 7.37 -16.76
N LEU A 138 0.41 7.13 -15.54
CA LEU A 138 0.73 5.79 -15.06
C LEU A 138 -0.51 4.90 -14.98
N GLN A 139 -1.65 5.40 -14.46
CA GLN A 139 -2.90 4.62 -14.47
C GLN A 139 -3.27 4.17 -15.89
N GLN A 140 -3.18 5.05 -16.87
CA GLN A 140 -3.48 4.72 -18.27
C GLN A 140 -2.48 3.70 -18.84
N GLU A 141 -1.19 3.89 -18.60
CA GLU A 141 -0.12 3.02 -19.10
C GLU A 141 -0.21 1.61 -18.55
N TYR A 142 -0.60 1.46 -17.27
CA TYR A 142 -0.67 0.19 -16.58
C TYR A 142 -2.08 -0.40 -16.49
N ALA A 143 -3.08 0.23 -17.11
CA ALA A 143 -4.43 -0.33 -17.31
C ALA A 143 -4.42 -1.41 -18.40
N VAL A 144 -3.63 -2.45 -18.23
CA VAL A 144 -3.41 -3.53 -19.20
C VAL A 144 -4.00 -4.86 -18.70
N PRO A 145 -4.36 -5.79 -19.62
CA PRO A 145 -4.72 -7.14 -19.23
C PRO A 145 -3.60 -7.82 -18.43
N TYR A 146 -3.97 -8.73 -17.52
CA TYR A 146 -3.01 -9.43 -16.68
C TYR A 146 -1.93 -10.13 -17.52
N PRO A 147 -0.63 -9.75 -17.41
CA PRO A 147 0.42 -10.28 -18.27
C PRO A 147 0.62 -11.79 -18.05
N LYS A 148 0.62 -12.57 -19.15
CA LYS A 148 0.76 -14.03 -19.06
C LYS A 148 2.05 -14.47 -18.42
N ILE A 149 3.16 -13.76 -18.71
CA ILE A 149 4.48 -14.06 -18.12
C ILE A 149 4.49 -13.81 -16.62
N LEU A 150 3.87 -12.72 -16.15
CA LEU A 150 3.73 -12.42 -14.72
C LEU A 150 2.94 -13.50 -14.01
N LYS A 151 1.79 -13.91 -14.59
CA LYS A 151 0.98 -15.01 -14.04
C LYS A 151 1.79 -16.29 -13.91
N HIS A 152 2.53 -16.66 -14.97
CA HIS A 152 3.38 -17.85 -14.96
C HIS A 152 4.44 -17.78 -13.85
N ASN A 153 5.15 -16.67 -13.75
CA ASN A 153 6.23 -16.48 -12.80
C ASN A 153 5.73 -16.45 -11.33
N ILE A 154 4.56 -15.85 -11.06
CA ILE A 154 3.94 -15.89 -9.75
C ILE A 154 3.59 -17.34 -9.37
N ILE A 155 2.94 -18.08 -10.26
CA ILE A 155 2.55 -19.47 -10.01
C ILE A 155 3.79 -20.34 -9.79
N GLU A 156 4.79 -20.26 -10.67
CA GLU A 156 6.01 -21.06 -10.56
C GLU A 156 6.77 -20.78 -9.26
N ARG A 157 6.89 -19.49 -8.89
CA ARG A 157 7.56 -19.09 -7.66
C ARG A 157 6.85 -19.61 -6.41
N ASN A 158 5.53 -19.41 -6.33
CA ASN A 158 4.76 -19.79 -5.15
C ASN A 158 4.60 -21.31 -5.03
N LEU A 159 4.45 -22.04 -6.12
CA LEU A 159 4.43 -23.51 -6.06
C LEU A 159 5.72 -24.09 -5.46
N LYS A 160 6.89 -23.51 -5.76
CA LYS A 160 8.16 -23.92 -5.14
C LYS A 160 8.25 -23.63 -3.64
N LEU A 161 7.56 -22.55 -3.18
CA LEU A 161 7.46 -22.27 -1.74
C LEU A 161 6.50 -23.21 -1.03
N LEU A 162 5.40 -23.58 -1.67
CA LEU A 162 4.38 -24.44 -1.08
C LEU A 162 4.84 -25.88 -0.91
N GLY A 163 5.43 -26.47 -1.95
CA GLY A 163 5.81 -27.89 -1.90
C GLY A 163 6.76 -28.35 -2.99
N GLY A 164 7.14 -29.62 -2.94
CA GLY A 164 7.92 -30.28 -3.99
C GLY A 164 9.44 -30.10 -3.88
N VAL A 165 9.95 -29.30 -2.95
CA VAL A 165 11.38 -29.10 -2.69
C VAL A 165 11.69 -29.15 -1.20
N LEU A 166 12.93 -29.48 -0.82
CA LEU A 166 13.32 -29.67 0.58
C LEU A 166 13.07 -28.44 1.50
N PRO A 167 13.27 -27.19 1.06
CA PRO A 167 13.01 -26.02 1.88
C PRO A 167 11.57 -25.49 1.79
N SER A 168 10.65 -26.20 1.13
CA SER A 168 9.24 -25.77 0.99
C SER A 168 8.51 -25.77 2.34
N TYR A 169 7.44 -24.97 2.42
CA TYR A 169 6.68 -24.81 3.67
C TYR A 169 6.05 -26.12 4.15
N ASP A 170 5.52 -26.97 3.26
CA ASP A 170 4.99 -28.30 3.63
C ASP A 170 6.03 -29.16 4.33
N MET A 171 7.27 -29.18 3.83
CA MET A 171 8.37 -29.93 4.42
C MET A 171 8.83 -29.33 5.76
N GLN A 172 8.84 -28.00 5.86
CA GLN A 172 9.17 -27.31 7.11
C GLN A 172 8.10 -27.54 8.19
N ILE A 173 6.82 -27.52 7.84
CA ILE A 173 5.69 -27.82 8.74
C ILE A 173 5.81 -29.26 9.25
N LYS A 174 6.06 -30.25 8.38
CA LYS A 174 6.26 -31.65 8.77
C LYS A 174 7.38 -31.80 9.78
N LYS A 175 8.55 -31.18 9.53
CA LYS A 175 9.71 -31.22 10.45
C LYS A 175 9.41 -30.55 11.79
N ALA A 176 8.75 -29.40 11.79
CA ALA A 176 8.36 -28.70 13.02
C ALA A 176 7.39 -29.53 13.85
N ARG A 177 6.36 -30.11 13.21
CA ARG A 177 5.40 -31.01 13.86
C ARG A 177 6.08 -32.22 14.52
N GLN A 178 7.03 -32.88 13.84
CA GLN A 178 7.78 -34.03 14.39
C GLN A 178 8.57 -33.68 15.66
N ARG A 179 9.01 -32.43 15.80
CA ARG A 179 9.75 -31.94 16.98
C ARG A 179 8.84 -31.35 18.06
N GLY A 180 7.52 -31.29 17.86
CA GLY A 180 6.60 -30.62 18.77
C GLY A 180 6.73 -29.10 18.80
N ASP A 181 7.37 -28.50 17.76
CA ASP A 181 7.58 -27.06 17.66
C ASP A 181 6.34 -26.38 17.05
N PHE A 182 5.33 -26.15 17.89
CA PHE A 182 4.06 -25.57 17.45
C PHE A 182 4.17 -24.10 17.05
N VAL A 183 5.15 -23.35 17.55
CA VAL A 183 5.40 -21.96 17.13
C VAL A 183 5.83 -21.95 15.67
N SER A 184 6.80 -22.78 15.30
CA SER A 184 7.23 -22.95 13.92
C SER A 184 6.11 -23.49 13.01
N VAL A 185 5.28 -24.43 13.50
CA VAL A 185 4.11 -24.91 12.75
C VAL A 185 3.19 -23.76 12.39
N ASN A 186 2.78 -22.95 13.37
CA ASN A 186 1.87 -21.82 13.12
C ASN A 186 2.47 -20.80 12.16
N HIS A 187 3.73 -20.41 12.39
CA HIS A 187 4.44 -19.46 11.53
C HIS A 187 4.54 -19.94 10.07
N ARG A 188 4.92 -21.21 9.86
CA ARG A 188 5.03 -21.78 8.51
C ARG A 188 3.69 -22.03 7.86
N THR A 189 2.65 -22.33 8.64
CA THR A 189 1.28 -22.45 8.11
C THR A 189 0.75 -21.09 7.65
N ALA A 190 0.97 -20.02 8.40
CA ALA A 190 0.62 -18.66 7.97
C ALA A 190 1.33 -18.29 6.66
N ALA A 191 2.66 -18.49 6.57
CA ALA A 191 3.42 -18.25 5.36
C ALA A 191 2.99 -19.12 4.16
N PHE A 192 2.57 -20.36 4.40
CA PHE A 192 2.00 -21.25 3.37
C PHE A 192 0.68 -20.71 2.82
N LEU A 193 -0.19 -20.17 3.69
CA LEU A 193 -1.48 -19.61 3.28
C LEU A 193 -1.35 -18.25 2.58
N GLU A 194 -0.28 -17.50 2.86
CA GLU A 194 0.03 -16.21 2.23
C GLU A 194 0.60 -16.38 0.81
N SER A 195 1.21 -17.53 0.50
CA SER A 195 1.81 -17.84 -0.80
C SER A 195 0.79 -18.37 -1.79
#